data_c7a76f087db399da02b5852ae33efbb3
#
_entry.id   c7a76f087db399da02b5852ae33efbb3
#
_cell.length_a   1.000
_cell.length_b   1.000
_cell.length_c   1.000
_cell.angle_alpha   90.00
_cell.angle_beta   90.00
_cell.angle_gamma   90.00
#
_symmetry.space_group_name_H-M   'P 1'
#
loop_
_entity.id
_entity.type
_entity.pdbx_description
1 polymer ?
#
loop_
_entity_poly.entity_id
_entity_poly.type
_entity_poly.pdbx_seq_one_letter_code
_entity_poly.pdbx_strand_id
1 'polypeptide(L)'
;MVERISIAQMVVNSFLNNSCRKREKFRSTGDKLYIYEQEIARKIDDNIMEIRTANYASRTLKRFLNRFPVVHVYHKKFQLYLNGNPWDGDWIIV
;
A
#
# COMPACT_ATOMS: atom_id res chain seq x y z
N MET A 1 16.17 16.16 17.38
CA MET A 1 14.74 16.05 17.11
C MET A 1 14.44 14.66 16.54
N VAL A 2 13.52 13.94 17.15
CA VAL A 2 13.17 12.61 16.70
C VAL A 2 12.04 12.71 15.67
N GLU A 3 12.28 12.25 14.47
CA GLU A 3 11.23 12.16 13.47
C GLU A 3 10.22 11.10 13.88
N ARG A 4 8.95 11.49 13.85
CA ARG A 4 7.87 10.52 14.09
C ARG A 4 7.55 9.81 12.80
N ILE A 5 7.69 8.49 12.83
CA ILE A 5 7.22 7.66 11.72
C ILE A 5 5.70 7.66 11.76
N SER A 6 5.05 7.91 10.63
CA SER A 6 3.60 7.88 10.55
C SER A 6 3.07 6.46 10.82
N ILE A 7 1.82 6.36 11.26
CA ILE A 7 1.17 5.06 11.47
C ILE A 7 1.18 4.24 10.17
N ALA A 8 0.89 4.88 9.05
CA ALA A 8 0.94 4.23 7.75
C ALA A 8 2.32 3.63 7.46
N GLN A 9 3.37 4.39 7.72
CA GLN A 9 4.74 3.92 7.49
C GLN A 9 5.10 2.75 8.41
N MET A 10 4.65 2.78 9.66
CA MET A 10 4.88 1.69 10.61
C MET A 10 4.26 0.39 10.12
N VAL A 11 3.02 0.44 9.63
CA VAL A 11 2.32 -0.75 9.14
C VAL A 11 2.96 -1.25 7.84
N VAL A 12 3.34 -0.36 6.93
CA VAL A 12 4.06 -0.74 5.71
C VAL A 12 5.38 -1.42 6.06
N ASN A 13 6.15 -0.86 6.99
CA ASN A 13 7.42 -1.45 7.42
C ASN A 13 7.20 -2.85 8.01
N SER A 14 6.15 -3.04 8.80
CA SER A 14 5.82 -4.36 9.36
C SER A 14 5.49 -5.37 8.26
N PHE A 15 4.71 -4.96 7.26
CA PHE A 15 4.41 -5.79 6.11
C PHE A 15 5.68 -6.18 5.35
N LEU A 16 6.57 -5.21 5.09
CA LEU A 16 7.83 -5.48 4.36
C LEU A 16 8.75 -6.41 5.16
N ASN A 17 8.66 -6.40 6.47
CA ASN A 17 9.47 -7.26 7.36
C ASN A 17 8.75 -8.55 7.77
N ASN A 18 7.66 -8.90 7.10
CA ASN A 18 6.87 -10.11 7.38
C ASN A 18 6.32 -10.15 8.82
N SER A 19 6.02 -8.98 9.39
CA SER A 19 5.53 -8.85 10.75
C SER A 19 4.06 -8.48 10.78
N CYS A 20 3.35 -8.95 11.82
CA CYS A 20 1.96 -8.59 12.06
C CYS A 20 1.89 -7.28 12.84
N ARG A 21 0.99 -6.39 12.44
CA ARG A 21 0.74 -5.14 13.15
C ARG A 21 -0.63 -4.59 12.80
N LYS A 22 -1.33 -4.13 13.83
CA LYS A 22 -2.63 -3.46 13.63
C LYS A 22 -2.56 -2.07 14.28
N ARG A 23 -2.92 -1.04 13.53
CA ARG A 23 -3.00 0.34 14.00
C ARG A 23 -4.14 1.04 13.29
N GLU A 24 -5.14 1.48 14.05
CA GLU A 24 -6.32 2.16 13.51
C GLU A 24 -6.97 1.36 12.38
N LYS A 25 -7.01 1.93 11.17
CA LYS A 25 -7.60 1.31 9.98
C LYS A 25 -6.63 0.42 9.20
N PHE A 26 -5.36 0.39 9.61
CA PHE A 26 -4.31 -0.36 8.91
C PHE A 26 -3.99 -1.65 9.64
N ARG A 27 -3.75 -2.72 8.89
CA ARG A 27 -3.39 -4.01 9.47
C ARG A 27 -2.47 -4.79 8.55
N SER A 28 -1.37 -5.30 9.09
CA SER A 28 -0.47 -6.22 8.41
C SER A 28 -0.55 -7.59 9.08
N THR A 29 -0.65 -8.65 8.28
CA THR A 29 -0.64 -10.04 8.78
C THR A 29 0.66 -10.76 8.46
N GLY A 30 1.67 -10.03 7.97
CA GLY A 30 2.95 -10.60 7.56
C GLY A 30 3.05 -10.73 6.06
N ASP A 31 2.12 -11.38 5.41
CA ASP A 31 2.10 -11.55 3.95
C ASP A 31 0.99 -10.78 3.26
N LYS A 32 0.09 -10.16 4.02
CA LYS A 32 -1.02 -9.37 3.48
C LYS A 32 -1.14 -8.05 4.22
N LEU A 33 -1.65 -7.05 3.53
CA LEU A 33 -1.82 -5.70 4.07
C LEU A 33 -3.25 -5.23 3.81
N TYR A 34 -3.90 -4.70 4.85
CA TYR A 34 -5.30 -4.29 4.81
C TYR A 34 -5.47 -2.84 5.21
N ILE A 35 -6.46 -2.18 4.61
CA ILE A 35 -6.98 -0.90 5.07
C ILE A 35 -8.50 -1.04 5.15
N TYR A 36 -9.11 -0.73 6.30
CA TYR A 36 -10.55 -0.92 6.53
C TYR A 36 -11.02 -2.34 6.17
N GLU A 37 -10.23 -3.36 6.50
CA GLU A 37 -10.53 -4.77 6.20
C GLU A 37 -10.52 -5.11 4.69
N GLN A 38 -10.03 -4.18 3.84
CA GLN A 38 -9.84 -4.43 2.42
C GLN A 38 -8.39 -4.80 2.15
N GLU A 39 -8.15 -5.96 1.56
CA GLU A 39 -6.79 -6.38 1.19
C GLU A 39 -6.28 -5.51 0.06
N ILE A 40 -5.18 -4.79 0.26
CA ILE A 40 -4.63 -3.86 -0.72
C ILE A 40 -3.22 -4.23 -1.18
N ALA A 41 -2.55 -5.12 -0.47
CA ALA A 41 -1.23 -5.61 -0.85
C ALA A 41 -1.08 -7.04 -0.35
N ARG A 42 -0.33 -7.83 -1.10
CA ARG A 42 -0.03 -9.20 -0.70
C ARG A 42 1.30 -9.65 -1.32
N LYS A 43 1.99 -10.54 -0.64
CA LYS A 43 3.21 -11.15 -1.15
C LYS A 43 2.86 -12.43 -1.89
N ILE A 44 3.39 -12.55 -3.11
CA ILE A 44 3.26 -13.76 -3.91
C ILE A 44 4.47 -14.65 -3.64
N ASP A 45 5.65 -14.02 -3.47
CA ASP A 45 6.92 -14.70 -3.24
C ASP A 45 7.78 -13.76 -2.39
N ASP A 46 8.95 -14.22 -1.96
CA ASP A 46 9.85 -13.45 -1.12
C ASP A 46 10.20 -12.08 -1.71
N ASN A 47 10.29 -11.98 -3.03
CA ASN A 47 10.67 -10.75 -3.71
C ASN A 47 9.58 -10.19 -4.63
N ILE A 48 8.37 -10.76 -4.60
CA ILE A 48 7.29 -10.38 -5.50
C ILE A 48 6.06 -10.03 -4.67
N MET A 49 5.51 -8.85 -4.90
CA MET A 49 4.26 -8.45 -4.25
C MET A 49 3.31 -7.81 -5.23
N GLU A 50 2.02 -7.85 -4.90
CA GLU A 50 0.96 -7.20 -5.66
C GLU A 50 0.28 -6.15 -4.81
N ILE A 51 -0.21 -5.10 -5.47
CA ILE A 51 -1.01 -4.07 -4.81
C ILE A 51 -2.30 -3.81 -5.61
N ARG A 52 -3.29 -3.23 -4.93
CA ARG A 52 -4.54 -2.78 -5.57
C ARG A 52 -5.16 -1.66 -4.75
N THR A 53 -6.15 -0.95 -5.31
CA THR A 53 -6.89 0.08 -4.59
C THR A 53 -8.18 -0.44 -3.94
N ALA A 54 -8.57 -1.68 -4.20
CA ALA A 54 -9.77 -2.33 -3.64
C ALA A 54 -11.03 -1.49 -3.83
N ASN A 55 -11.22 -0.91 -5.01
CA ASN A 55 -12.33 -0.01 -5.35
C ASN A 55 -12.36 1.27 -4.49
N TYR A 56 -11.22 1.63 -3.90
CA TYR A 56 -11.16 2.73 -2.94
C TYR A 56 -9.92 3.59 -3.18
N ALA A 57 -9.94 4.36 -4.27
CA ALA A 57 -8.81 5.21 -4.66
C ALA A 57 -8.86 6.55 -3.93
N SER A 58 -8.86 6.53 -2.61
CA SER A 58 -8.86 7.75 -1.79
C SER A 58 -7.46 8.36 -1.69
N ARG A 59 -7.40 9.63 -1.26
CA ARG A 59 -6.13 10.28 -0.98
C ARG A 59 -5.33 9.52 0.09
N THR A 60 -6.03 9.02 1.11
CA THR A 60 -5.40 8.24 2.19
C THR A 60 -4.75 6.98 1.63
N LEU A 61 -5.46 6.24 0.78
CA LEU A 61 -4.94 5.01 0.18
C LEU A 61 -3.74 5.29 -0.72
N LYS A 62 -3.80 6.36 -1.54
CA LYS A 62 -2.67 6.74 -2.39
C LYS A 62 -1.44 7.07 -1.54
N ARG A 63 -1.61 7.84 -0.48
CA ARG A 63 -0.52 8.16 0.44
C ARG A 63 0.05 6.90 1.09
N PHE A 64 -0.82 5.96 1.44
CA PHE A 64 -0.41 4.71 2.05
C PHE A 64 0.42 3.87 1.07
N LEU A 65 -0.04 3.71 -0.17
CA LEU A 65 0.68 2.95 -1.19
C LEU A 65 2.02 3.61 -1.54
N ASN A 66 2.09 4.94 -1.52
CA ASN A 66 3.33 5.66 -1.81
C ASN A 66 4.40 5.50 -0.72
N ARG A 67 4.07 4.85 0.40
CA ARG A 67 5.07 4.50 1.41
C ARG A 67 5.93 3.30 1.01
N PHE A 68 5.49 2.53 0.01
CA PHE A 68 6.31 1.45 -0.52
C PHE A 68 7.46 2.02 -1.36
N PRO A 69 8.67 1.43 -1.26
CA PRO A 69 9.86 2.00 -1.91
C PRO A 69 9.77 2.15 -3.43
N VAL A 70 9.03 1.27 -4.10
CA VAL A 70 8.99 1.23 -5.57
C VAL A 70 7.63 1.63 -6.13
N VAL A 71 6.76 2.22 -5.30
CA VAL A 71 5.39 2.54 -5.70
C VAL A 71 5.19 4.05 -5.72
N HIS A 72 4.69 4.56 -6.84
CA HIS A 72 4.29 5.96 -6.98
C HIS A 72 2.91 6.01 -7.63
N VAL A 73 1.89 6.29 -6.84
CA VAL A 73 0.48 6.32 -7.26
C VAL A 73 -0.01 7.76 -7.24
N TYR A 74 -0.63 8.21 -8.31
CA TYR A 74 -1.19 9.55 -8.40
C TYR A 74 -2.37 9.62 -9.38
N HIS A 75 -3.16 10.69 -9.26
CA HIS A 75 -4.23 11.00 -10.22
C HIS A 75 -3.83 12.19 -11.08
N LYS A 76 -4.16 12.13 -12.36
CA LYS A 76 -3.98 13.24 -13.27
C LYS A 76 -5.13 13.22 -14.28
N LYS A 77 -5.87 14.33 -14.41
CA LYS A 77 -6.99 14.46 -15.35
C LYS A 77 -7.99 13.28 -15.22
N PHE A 78 -8.36 12.97 -13.98
CA PHE A 78 -9.32 11.90 -13.64
C PHE A 78 -8.84 10.48 -13.94
N GLN A 79 -7.57 10.31 -14.31
CA GLN A 79 -6.96 9.00 -14.53
C GLN A 79 -5.98 8.68 -13.40
N LEU A 80 -6.08 7.46 -12.88
CA LEU A 80 -5.13 6.94 -11.90
C LEU A 80 -3.89 6.42 -12.61
N TYR A 81 -2.70 6.72 -12.06
CA TYR A 81 -1.42 6.27 -12.61
C TYR A 81 -0.61 5.53 -11.54
N LEU A 82 0.11 4.53 -11.98
CA LEU A 82 1.08 3.81 -11.15
C LEU A 82 2.42 3.83 -11.87
N ASN A 83 3.42 4.43 -11.24
CA ASN A 83 4.78 4.52 -11.78
C ASN A 83 4.82 5.07 -13.22
N GLY A 84 3.94 6.04 -13.51
CA GLY A 84 3.87 6.69 -14.81
C GLY A 84 2.99 6.02 -15.84
N ASN A 85 2.36 4.89 -15.51
CA ASN A 85 1.48 4.15 -16.41
C ASN A 85 0.03 4.22 -15.95
N PRO A 86 -0.95 4.34 -16.87
CA PRO A 86 -2.36 4.29 -16.48
C PRO A 86 -2.67 2.98 -15.76
N TRP A 87 -3.45 3.07 -14.66
CA TRP A 87 -3.77 1.91 -13.84
C TRP A 87 -5.25 1.96 -13.45
N ASP A 88 -5.92 0.83 -13.53
CA ASP A 88 -7.33 0.72 -13.17
C ASP A 88 -7.54 0.43 -11.68
N GLY A 89 -6.48 0.26 -10.92
CA GLY A 89 -6.57 -0.03 -9.49
C GLY A 89 -6.70 -1.50 -9.14
N ASP A 90 -6.70 -2.38 -10.13
CA ASP A 90 -6.75 -3.82 -9.91
C ASP A 90 -5.36 -4.36 -9.53
N TRP A 91 -5.31 -5.63 -9.10
CA TRP A 91 -4.06 -6.26 -8.70
C TRP A 91 -2.98 -6.09 -9.75
N ILE A 92 -1.81 -5.65 -9.33
CA ILE A 92 -0.64 -5.47 -10.20
C ILE A 92 0.63 -5.76 -9.41
N ILE A 93 1.56 -6.44 -10.05
CA ILE A 93 2.87 -6.74 -9.48
C ILE A 93 3.74 -5.48 -9.49
N VAL A 94 4.39 -5.20 -8.38
CA VAL A 94 5.29 -4.05 -8.23
C VAL A 94 6.68 -4.46 -7.77
#